data_92d491500f3d396907228fbe2ec523af
#
_entry.id   92d491500f3d396907228fbe2ec523af
#
_cell.length_a   1.000
_cell.length_b   1.000
_cell.length_c   1.000
_cell.angle_alpha   90.00
_cell.angle_beta   90.00
_cell.angle_gamma   90.00
#
_symmetry.space_group_name_H-M   'P 1'
#
loop_
_entity.id
_entity.type
_entity.pdbx_description
1 polymer ?
#
loop_
_entity_poly.entity_id
_entity_poly.type
_entity_poly.pdbx_seq_one_letter_code
_entity_poly.pdbx_strand_id
1 'polypeptide(L)'
;MGASFKFIHCADLHLGSTFTGLSSSEPELGERMRSSIFEALDAIVSKAKEEKVDFVIFSGDIFDSSNETPLTRSRFADALAEIKAPCFVCFGNHDYKRRWESTIPFPKNAFVFPEKVVRVKFVKNKKLAAIITGASFCNDLSFEDPTVTVTGSSEAFTIGVFHCNLENSGQDDDYAPTDLQSLLSKDVDYWALGHIHKREIVHETPYVVYPGNAQGRNHKESDEKGAYLVTVKEDVVTDMQFFRTGPILWKDLELDITGKEDIAEILSQLDGIEEGSMLRITLKGSGILDSMARLDPQGISELIESRTKCKVTKIDILTKPPIDLSAREETGDFLSAVINYGNRLETASREDLMEMICSTNTARSLRSRFEEFSDEELRQIVRDATYMIVEKMTEAAR
;
A
#
# COMPACT_ATOMS: atom_id res chain seq x y z
N MET A 1 29.81 -24.12 20.14
CA MET A 1 28.39 -24.23 19.77
C MET A 1 27.84 -22.83 19.70
N GLY A 2 27.43 -22.46 18.54
CA GLY A 2 26.79 -21.17 18.26
C GLY A 2 25.42 -21.04 18.95
N ALA A 3 24.89 -19.84 18.96
CA ALA A 3 23.60 -19.57 19.59
C ALA A 3 22.43 -20.03 18.67
N SER A 4 21.33 -20.41 19.31
CA SER A 4 20.09 -20.76 18.61
C SER A 4 18.90 -20.05 19.25
N PHE A 5 18.16 -19.30 18.44
CA PHE A 5 17.02 -18.51 18.89
C PHE A 5 16.05 -18.23 17.72
N LYS A 6 14.85 -17.78 18.04
CA LYS A 6 13.84 -17.31 17.09
C LYS A 6 13.44 -15.88 17.42
N PHE A 7 13.18 -15.08 16.41
CA PHE A 7 12.65 -13.75 16.61
C PHE A 7 11.65 -13.36 15.50
N ILE A 8 10.81 -12.38 15.81
CA ILE A 8 9.98 -11.72 14.79
C ILE A 8 10.61 -10.38 14.45
N HIS A 9 10.67 -10.08 13.15
CA HIS A 9 11.02 -8.77 12.60
C HIS A 9 9.80 -8.16 11.93
N CYS A 10 9.30 -7.06 12.46
CA CYS A 10 8.23 -6.24 11.92
C CYS A 10 8.60 -4.76 11.94
N ALA A 11 7.94 -3.96 11.10
CA ALA A 11 8.16 -2.53 10.96
C ALA A 11 6.86 -1.83 10.48
N ASP A 12 6.88 -0.52 10.47
CA ASP A 12 5.91 0.32 9.78
C ASP A 12 4.44 -0.03 10.15
N LEU A 13 4.17 -0.05 11.47
CA LEU A 13 2.82 -0.34 11.99
C LEU A 13 1.86 0.81 11.74
N HIS A 14 2.33 2.06 11.81
CA HIS A 14 1.55 3.28 11.64
C HIS A 14 0.25 3.32 12.45
N LEU A 15 0.34 2.95 13.73
CA LEU A 15 -0.79 3.00 14.67
C LEU A 15 -1.37 4.41 14.72
N GLY A 16 -2.68 4.51 14.55
CA GLY A 16 -3.38 5.79 14.55
C GLY A 16 -3.53 6.43 13.16
N SER A 17 -3.16 5.77 12.07
CA SER A 17 -3.46 6.25 10.71
C SER A 17 -4.93 6.60 10.55
N THR A 18 -5.20 7.81 10.03
CA THR A 18 -6.54 8.40 10.04
C THR A 18 -7.41 8.01 8.84
N PHE A 19 -6.80 7.60 7.71
CA PHE A 19 -7.52 7.30 6.47
C PHE A 19 -8.51 8.40 6.06
N THR A 20 -8.08 9.66 6.15
CA THR A 20 -8.96 10.84 6.05
C THR A 20 -9.80 10.87 4.78
N GLY A 21 -9.26 10.45 3.65
CA GLY A 21 -10.01 10.37 2.38
C GLY A 21 -11.20 9.41 2.44
N LEU A 22 -11.00 8.23 3.00
CA LEU A 22 -12.05 7.21 3.16
C LEU A 22 -13.01 7.56 4.31
N SER A 23 -12.48 8.05 5.43
CA SER A 23 -13.28 8.36 6.62
C SER A 23 -14.29 9.50 6.41
N SER A 24 -14.05 10.41 5.46
CA SER A 24 -14.96 11.51 5.16
C SER A 24 -16.10 11.10 4.23
N SER A 25 -15.86 10.19 3.31
CA SER A 25 -16.86 9.71 2.34
C SER A 25 -17.62 8.48 2.86
N GLU A 26 -16.94 7.57 3.56
CA GLU A 26 -17.46 6.30 4.05
C GLU A 26 -16.98 6.04 5.49
N PRO A 27 -17.68 6.55 6.53
CA PRO A 27 -17.23 6.47 7.92
C PRO A 27 -17.02 5.04 8.44
N GLU A 28 -17.87 4.10 8.07
CA GLU A 28 -17.77 2.68 8.47
C GLU A 28 -16.51 2.03 7.89
N LEU A 29 -16.18 2.34 6.63
CA LEU A 29 -14.98 1.87 6.00
C LEU A 29 -13.72 2.47 6.66
N GLY A 30 -13.76 3.76 6.98
CA GLY A 30 -12.70 4.41 7.73
C GLY A 30 -12.44 3.76 9.09
N GLU A 31 -13.50 3.35 9.79
CA GLU A 31 -13.39 2.63 11.07
C GLU A 31 -12.81 1.21 10.86
N ARG A 32 -13.28 0.48 9.86
CA ARG A 32 -12.74 -0.84 9.50
C ARG A 32 -11.24 -0.77 9.19
N MET A 33 -10.80 0.25 8.46
CA MET A 33 -9.39 0.47 8.15
C MET A 33 -8.57 0.79 9.41
N ARG A 34 -9.07 1.62 10.31
CA ARG A 34 -8.40 1.88 11.59
C ARG A 34 -8.29 0.63 12.46
N SER A 35 -9.34 -0.19 12.52
CA SER A 35 -9.32 -1.46 13.25
C SER A 35 -8.31 -2.44 12.69
N SER A 36 -8.16 -2.50 11.35
CA SER A 36 -7.25 -3.45 10.70
C SER A 36 -5.79 -3.28 11.09
N ILE A 37 -5.37 -2.06 11.39
CA ILE A 37 -4.00 -1.79 11.86
C ILE A 37 -3.76 -2.41 13.25
N PHE A 38 -4.74 -2.32 14.15
CA PHE A 38 -4.64 -2.96 15.46
C PHE A 38 -4.75 -4.48 15.37
N GLU A 39 -5.59 -4.99 14.46
CA GLU A 39 -5.66 -6.44 14.17
C GLU A 39 -4.31 -6.98 13.67
N ALA A 40 -3.59 -6.21 12.86
CA ALA A 40 -2.25 -6.58 12.41
C ALA A 40 -1.25 -6.65 13.59
N LEU A 41 -1.31 -5.71 14.53
CA LEU A 41 -0.52 -5.76 15.76
C LEU A 41 -0.89 -6.99 16.61
N ASP A 42 -2.19 -7.27 16.77
CA ASP A 42 -2.67 -8.43 17.53
C ASP A 42 -2.21 -9.76 16.89
N ALA A 43 -2.13 -9.82 15.54
CA ALA A 43 -1.58 -10.97 14.82
C ALA A 43 -0.08 -11.18 15.11
N ILE A 44 0.71 -10.09 15.18
CA ILE A 44 2.13 -10.18 15.60
C ILE A 44 2.26 -10.72 17.02
N VAL A 45 1.44 -10.21 17.96
CA VAL A 45 1.42 -10.68 19.36
C VAL A 45 1.07 -12.16 19.44
N SER A 46 0.03 -12.56 18.71
CA SER A 46 -0.44 -13.95 18.68
C SER A 46 0.64 -14.88 18.13
N LYS A 47 1.28 -14.50 17.01
CA LYS A 47 2.37 -15.28 16.40
C LYS A 47 3.59 -15.37 17.32
N ALA A 48 3.96 -14.29 17.99
CA ALA A 48 5.06 -14.29 18.96
C ALA A 48 4.84 -15.28 20.11
N LYS A 49 3.61 -15.36 20.60
CA LYS A 49 3.21 -16.31 21.68
C LYS A 49 3.15 -17.75 21.19
N GLU A 50 2.54 -17.99 20.02
CA GLU A 50 2.42 -19.31 19.40
C GLU A 50 3.80 -19.93 19.16
N GLU A 51 4.71 -19.18 18.53
CA GLU A 51 6.06 -19.62 18.19
C GLU A 51 7.03 -19.60 19.37
N LYS A 52 6.60 -19.00 20.50
CA LYS A 52 7.44 -18.81 21.70
C LYS A 52 8.77 -18.18 21.33
N VAL A 53 8.70 -17.06 20.60
CA VAL A 53 9.89 -16.37 20.14
C VAL A 53 10.75 -15.88 21.30
N ASP A 54 12.03 -15.80 21.07
CA ASP A 54 12.99 -15.34 22.08
C ASP A 54 12.97 -13.82 22.25
N PHE A 55 12.61 -13.08 21.18
CA PHE A 55 12.39 -11.64 21.20
C PHE A 55 11.63 -11.16 19.94
N VAL A 56 11.18 -9.91 19.96
CA VAL A 56 10.56 -9.25 18.82
C VAL A 56 11.29 -7.95 18.52
N ILE A 57 11.48 -7.65 17.23
CA ILE A 57 12.07 -6.39 16.73
C ILE A 57 11.00 -5.59 16.03
N PHE A 58 10.88 -4.33 16.38
CA PHE A 58 10.05 -3.32 15.75
C PHE A 58 10.97 -2.24 15.15
N SER A 59 11.13 -2.22 13.83
CA SER A 59 12.11 -1.39 13.12
C SER A 59 11.55 -0.05 12.67
N GLY A 60 10.83 0.65 13.55
CA GLY A 60 10.38 2.03 13.33
C GLY A 60 8.97 2.18 12.77
N ASP A 61 8.54 3.43 12.72
CA ASP A 61 7.21 3.88 12.32
C ASP A 61 6.10 3.12 13.04
N ILE A 62 6.21 3.12 14.36
CA ILE A 62 5.22 2.49 15.25
C ILE A 62 3.91 3.26 15.21
N PHE A 63 3.98 4.60 15.25
CA PHE A 63 2.83 5.50 15.21
C PHE A 63 2.81 6.29 13.90
N ASP A 64 1.64 6.84 13.56
CA ASP A 64 1.50 7.66 12.37
C ASP A 64 1.59 9.15 12.72
N SER A 65 2.80 9.67 12.82
CA SER A 65 3.12 11.09 13.02
C SER A 65 2.40 11.76 14.20
N SER A 66 1.61 12.81 13.93
CA SER A 66 0.87 13.55 14.95
C SER A 66 -0.29 12.78 15.57
N ASN A 67 -0.59 11.59 15.07
CA ASN A 67 -1.72 10.77 15.49
C ASN A 67 -1.38 9.78 16.61
N GLU A 68 -0.19 9.88 17.20
CA GLU A 68 0.10 9.21 18.47
C GLU A 68 -0.84 9.79 19.55
N THR A 69 -1.88 9.03 19.88
CA THR A 69 -2.83 9.35 20.93
C THR A 69 -2.53 8.53 22.19
N PRO A 70 -3.04 8.93 23.38
CA PRO A 70 -2.93 8.08 24.57
C PRO A 70 -3.45 6.66 24.34
N LEU A 71 -4.51 6.51 23.55
CA LEU A 71 -5.11 5.22 23.25
C LEU A 71 -4.18 4.36 22.37
N THR A 72 -3.64 4.91 21.27
CA THR A 72 -2.73 4.17 20.40
C THR A 72 -1.47 3.75 21.12
N ARG A 73 -0.92 4.64 21.96
CA ARG A 73 0.25 4.32 22.75
C ARG A 73 -0.03 3.26 23.83
N SER A 74 -1.17 3.35 24.52
CA SER A 74 -1.57 2.32 25.50
C SER A 74 -1.74 0.96 24.84
N ARG A 75 -2.42 0.89 23.70
CA ARG A 75 -2.60 -0.35 22.93
C ARG A 75 -1.26 -0.99 22.53
N PHE A 76 -0.29 -0.20 22.11
CA PHE A 76 1.04 -0.71 21.80
C PHE A 76 1.77 -1.19 23.07
N ALA A 77 1.71 -0.42 24.16
CA ALA A 77 2.29 -0.82 25.44
C ALA A 77 1.70 -2.14 25.96
N ASP A 78 0.38 -2.32 25.86
CA ASP A 78 -0.33 -3.55 26.24
C ASP A 78 0.11 -4.72 25.36
N ALA A 79 0.25 -4.53 24.06
CA ALA A 79 0.75 -5.53 23.11
C ALA A 79 2.18 -5.97 23.47
N LEU A 80 3.09 -5.03 23.77
CA LEU A 80 4.44 -5.35 24.21
C LEU A 80 4.45 -6.16 25.52
N ALA A 81 3.58 -5.81 26.48
CA ALA A 81 3.43 -6.53 27.74
C ALA A 81 2.90 -7.96 27.53
N GLU A 82 1.98 -8.13 26.57
CA GLU A 82 1.37 -9.43 26.24
C GLU A 82 2.35 -10.39 25.57
N ILE A 83 3.29 -9.89 24.76
CA ILE A 83 4.36 -10.69 24.14
C ILE A 83 5.21 -11.38 25.20
N LYS A 84 5.47 -10.78 26.34
CA LYS A 84 6.32 -11.26 27.46
C LYS A 84 7.79 -11.46 27.11
N ALA A 85 8.14 -11.77 25.89
CA ALA A 85 9.53 -11.80 25.43
C ALA A 85 10.10 -10.38 25.34
N PRO A 86 11.44 -10.20 25.36
CA PRO A 86 12.05 -8.90 25.09
C PRO A 86 11.59 -8.33 23.75
N CYS A 87 11.26 -7.04 23.73
CA CYS A 87 10.89 -6.30 22.53
C CYS A 87 11.92 -5.19 22.31
N PHE A 88 12.58 -5.19 21.16
CA PHE A 88 13.53 -4.15 20.77
C PHE A 88 12.85 -3.21 19.80
N VAL A 89 12.67 -1.95 20.21
CA VAL A 89 11.90 -0.95 19.49
C VAL A 89 12.83 0.15 19.01
N CYS A 90 12.90 0.33 17.71
CA CYS A 90 13.44 1.51 17.06
C CYS A 90 12.27 2.44 16.74
N PHE A 91 12.43 3.74 16.87
CA PHE A 91 11.47 4.72 16.36
C PHE A 91 11.89 5.20 14.97
N GLY A 92 10.90 5.40 14.08
CA GLY A 92 11.10 5.92 12.74
C GLY A 92 10.83 7.43 12.64
N ASN A 93 10.80 7.94 11.40
CA ASN A 93 10.60 9.36 11.14
C ASN A 93 9.17 9.82 11.46
N HIS A 94 8.19 8.94 11.51
CA HIS A 94 6.84 9.25 11.99
C HIS A 94 6.74 9.28 13.53
N ASP A 95 7.69 8.76 14.26
CA ASP A 95 7.64 8.62 15.73
C ASP A 95 8.37 9.74 16.50
N TYR A 96 9.01 10.69 15.83
CA TYR A 96 9.97 11.61 16.47
C TYR A 96 9.38 12.53 17.55
N LYS A 97 8.08 12.78 17.56
CA LYS A 97 7.45 13.71 18.54
C LYS A 97 7.28 13.15 19.95
N ARG A 98 7.23 11.86 20.15
CA ARG A 98 7.19 11.13 21.44
C ARG A 98 6.35 11.81 22.54
N ARG A 99 5.17 12.31 22.21
CA ARG A 99 4.38 13.20 23.08
C ARG A 99 3.96 12.61 24.41
N TRP A 100 3.76 11.27 24.45
CA TRP A 100 3.19 10.57 25.59
C TRP A 100 4.18 9.68 26.32
N GLU A 101 5.48 9.77 26.03
CA GLU A 101 6.51 8.88 26.57
C GLU A 101 6.58 8.90 28.11
N SER A 102 6.45 10.08 28.72
CA SER A 102 6.51 10.23 30.17
C SER A 102 5.24 9.82 30.90
N THR A 103 4.09 9.83 30.24
CA THR A 103 2.77 9.56 30.86
C THR A 103 2.29 8.12 30.65
N ILE A 104 2.69 7.50 29.53
CA ILE A 104 2.37 6.11 29.20
C ILE A 104 3.69 5.39 28.87
N PRO A 105 4.43 4.95 29.89
CA PRO A 105 5.70 4.25 29.69
C PRO A 105 5.46 2.85 29.10
N PHE A 106 6.42 2.37 28.33
CA PHE A 106 6.41 1.00 27.87
C PHE A 106 6.75 0.01 28.99
N PRO A 107 6.34 -1.26 28.88
CA PRO A 107 6.59 -2.29 29.88
C PRO A 107 8.10 -2.62 29.98
N LYS A 108 8.50 -3.26 31.09
CA LYS A 108 9.92 -3.56 31.37
C LYS A 108 10.59 -4.49 30.36
N ASN A 109 9.84 -5.27 29.61
CA ASN A 109 10.37 -6.12 28.54
C ASN A 109 10.62 -5.38 27.22
N ALA A 110 10.26 -4.10 27.13
CA ALA A 110 10.54 -3.28 25.96
C ALA A 110 11.82 -2.46 26.17
N PHE A 111 12.73 -2.57 25.22
CA PHE A 111 13.90 -1.72 25.10
C PHE A 111 13.72 -0.81 23.88
N VAL A 112 13.62 0.49 24.14
CA VAL A 112 13.56 1.49 23.08
C VAL A 112 14.97 2.01 22.82
N PHE A 113 15.42 1.90 21.57
CA PHE A 113 16.71 2.45 21.17
C PHE A 113 16.70 3.98 21.28
N PRO A 114 17.74 4.58 21.90
CA PRO A 114 17.93 6.04 21.84
C PRO A 114 18.33 6.48 20.44
N GLU A 115 18.43 7.79 20.24
CA GLU A 115 18.86 8.40 18.94
C GLU A 115 20.34 8.12 18.62
N LYS A 116 21.15 7.75 19.60
CA LYS A 116 22.54 7.34 19.41
C LYS A 116 22.63 5.82 19.36
N VAL A 117 23.46 5.31 18.47
CA VAL A 117 23.72 3.87 18.35
C VAL A 117 24.16 3.29 19.70
N VAL A 118 23.44 2.28 20.14
CA VAL A 118 23.77 1.48 21.32
C VAL A 118 23.73 0.00 21.01
N ARG A 119 24.43 -0.79 21.82
CA ARG A 119 24.48 -2.24 21.73
C ARG A 119 23.81 -2.85 22.95
N VAL A 120 22.90 -3.78 22.73
CA VAL A 120 22.20 -4.53 23.77
C VAL A 120 22.57 -6.00 23.66
N LYS A 121 23.01 -6.59 24.75
CA LYS A 121 23.34 -8.02 24.81
C LYS A 121 22.07 -8.82 25.07
N PHE A 122 21.72 -9.72 24.17
CA PHE A 122 20.69 -10.70 24.41
C PHE A 122 21.31 -12.00 24.94
N VAL A 123 20.89 -12.40 26.15
CA VAL A 123 21.40 -13.58 26.84
C VAL A 123 20.33 -14.65 26.90
N LYS A 124 20.61 -15.85 26.38
CA LYS A 124 19.75 -17.01 26.45
C LYS A 124 20.50 -18.16 27.18
N ASN A 125 19.86 -18.79 28.16
CA ASN A 125 20.45 -19.87 28.92
C ASN A 125 21.82 -19.51 29.53
N LYS A 126 21.98 -18.29 30.04
CA LYS A 126 23.21 -17.73 30.62
C LYS A 126 24.39 -17.59 29.65
N LYS A 127 24.13 -17.68 28.33
CA LYS A 127 25.13 -17.46 27.29
C LYS A 127 24.72 -16.25 26.46
N LEU A 128 25.69 -15.47 26.02
CA LEU A 128 25.48 -14.42 25.03
C LEU A 128 25.00 -15.08 23.72
N ALA A 129 23.77 -14.78 23.30
CA ALA A 129 23.14 -15.37 22.11
C ALA A 129 23.14 -14.40 20.93
N ALA A 130 22.93 -13.11 21.19
CA ALA A 130 23.00 -12.09 20.14
C ALA A 130 23.43 -10.74 20.69
N ILE A 131 23.95 -9.90 19.83
CA ILE A 131 24.16 -8.47 20.08
C ILE A 131 23.19 -7.72 19.15
N ILE A 132 22.30 -6.93 19.76
CA ILE A 132 21.34 -6.15 19.02
C ILE A 132 21.79 -4.69 19.06
N THR A 133 22.18 -4.15 17.93
CA THR A 133 22.68 -2.78 17.79
C THR A 133 21.66 -1.95 17.03
N GLY A 134 21.39 -0.74 17.49
CA GLY A 134 20.40 0.10 16.82
C GLY A 134 20.38 1.53 17.35
N ALA A 135 19.64 2.36 16.64
CA ALA A 135 19.31 3.71 17.04
C ALA A 135 17.92 4.08 16.50
N SER A 136 17.16 4.85 17.27
CA SER A 136 15.94 5.48 16.78
C SER A 136 16.26 6.66 15.88
N PHE A 137 15.36 6.96 14.95
CA PHE A 137 15.46 8.12 14.07
C PHE A 137 15.66 9.41 14.88
N CYS A 138 16.55 10.27 14.41
CA CYS A 138 16.82 11.59 14.95
C CYS A 138 16.51 12.64 13.87
N ASN A 139 15.56 13.51 14.12
CA ASN A 139 15.16 14.54 13.15
C ASN A 139 16.28 15.52 12.76
N ASP A 140 17.18 15.79 13.71
CA ASP A 140 18.32 16.72 13.48
C ASP A 140 19.40 16.08 12.56
N LEU A 141 19.40 14.74 12.41
CA LEU A 141 20.33 13.95 11.61
C LEU A 141 19.64 13.19 10.47
N SER A 142 18.49 13.69 10.02
CA SER A 142 17.64 13.00 9.04
C SER A 142 18.32 12.72 7.69
N PHE A 143 19.39 13.44 7.36
CA PHE A 143 20.16 13.28 6.12
C PHE A 143 21.50 12.56 6.31
N GLU A 144 21.79 12.03 7.49
CA GLU A 144 23.00 11.30 7.80
C GLU A 144 22.73 9.80 7.85
N ASP A 145 23.73 8.99 7.45
CA ASP A 145 23.65 7.54 7.58
C ASP A 145 23.67 7.14 9.08
N PRO A 146 22.57 6.62 9.62
CA PRO A 146 22.50 6.25 11.04
C PRO A 146 23.38 5.04 11.38
N THR A 147 23.89 4.32 10.41
CA THR A 147 24.66 3.09 10.58
C THR A 147 26.17 3.29 10.63
N VAL A 148 26.67 4.52 10.41
CA VAL A 148 28.11 4.83 10.27
C VAL A 148 28.97 4.23 11.38
N THR A 149 28.49 4.28 12.64
CA THR A 149 29.25 3.81 13.80
C THR A 149 29.01 2.34 14.14
N VAL A 150 28.18 1.64 13.35
CA VAL A 150 27.88 0.23 13.58
C VAL A 150 29.04 -0.64 13.12
N THR A 151 29.41 -1.61 13.94
CA THR A 151 30.31 -2.70 13.58
C THR A 151 29.74 -4.01 14.14
N GLY A 152 29.93 -5.10 13.44
CA GLY A 152 29.56 -6.44 13.94
C GLY A 152 30.44 -6.91 15.08
N SER A 153 30.25 -8.12 15.50
CA SER A 153 30.99 -8.74 16.60
C SER A 153 31.27 -10.22 16.30
N SER A 154 32.49 -10.63 16.49
CA SER A 154 32.85 -12.05 16.45
C SER A 154 32.43 -12.84 17.69
N GLU A 155 31.89 -12.19 18.72
CA GLU A 155 31.51 -12.84 19.99
C GLU A 155 30.13 -13.49 19.92
N ALA A 156 29.21 -12.97 19.10
CA ALA A 156 27.83 -13.46 18.96
C ALA A 156 27.17 -12.92 17.67
N PHE A 157 26.13 -13.58 17.25
CA PHE A 157 25.26 -13.14 16.13
C PHE A 157 24.83 -11.69 16.34
N THR A 158 25.11 -10.84 15.36
CA THR A 158 24.85 -9.39 15.46
C THR A 158 23.67 -9.00 14.59
N ILE A 159 22.72 -8.27 15.17
CA ILE A 159 21.55 -7.73 14.50
C ILE A 159 21.61 -6.21 14.51
N GLY A 160 21.54 -5.57 13.36
CA GLY A 160 21.36 -4.12 13.20
C GLY A 160 19.87 -3.78 13.10
N VAL A 161 19.36 -2.85 13.93
CA VAL A 161 17.96 -2.43 13.97
C VAL A 161 17.87 -0.95 13.66
N PHE A 162 17.40 -0.60 12.46
CA PHE A 162 17.36 0.78 12.00
C PHE A 162 16.12 1.06 11.15
N HIS A 163 15.69 2.30 11.21
CA HIS A 163 14.67 2.83 10.30
C HIS A 163 15.37 3.77 9.32
N CYS A 164 15.66 3.26 8.12
CA CYS A 164 16.50 3.96 7.15
C CYS A 164 16.16 3.55 5.72
N ASN A 165 16.52 4.42 4.77
CA ASN A 165 16.33 4.22 3.35
C ASN A 165 17.66 3.75 2.72
N LEU A 166 17.61 2.63 1.98
CA LEU A 166 18.73 2.26 1.10
C LEU A 166 18.69 3.10 -0.17
N GLU A 167 19.83 3.66 -0.56
CA GLU A 167 19.95 4.38 -1.82
C GLU A 167 19.42 3.53 -2.97
N ASN A 168 18.64 4.16 -3.86
CA ASN A 168 17.93 3.51 -4.97
C ASN A 168 16.76 2.58 -4.59
N SER A 169 16.17 2.71 -3.41
CA SER A 169 14.95 1.98 -3.04
C SER A 169 13.70 2.37 -3.88
N GLY A 170 13.82 3.41 -4.71
CA GLY A 170 12.74 3.91 -5.58
C GLY A 170 11.69 4.75 -4.87
N GLN A 171 11.94 5.16 -3.63
CA GLN A 171 11.15 6.16 -2.92
C GLN A 171 11.89 7.50 -2.92
N ASP A 172 11.17 8.60 -3.16
CA ASP A 172 11.72 9.97 -3.23
C ASP A 172 12.08 10.58 -1.86
N ASP A 173 12.10 9.78 -0.78
CA ASP A 173 12.31 10.25 0.59
C ASP A 173 13.77 10.03 1.02
N ASP A 174 14.51 11.11 1.11
CA ASP A 174 15.93 11.15 1.54
C ASP A 174 16.12 11.04 3.07
N TYR A 175 15.30 10.25 3.77
CA TYR A 175 15.41 10.08 5.22
C TYR A 175 16.41 9.00 5.61
N ALA A 176 17.36 9.36 6.49
CA ALA A 176 18.35 8.43 7.05
C ALA A 176 18.98 7.54 5.97
N PRO A 177 19.57 8.13 4.91
CA PRO A 177 20.08 7.37 3.77
C PRO A 177 21.27 6.50 4.19
N THR A 178 21.31 5.28 3.68
CA THR A 178 22.48 4.40 3.77
C THR A 178 22.64 3.65 2.45
N ASP A 179 23.76 3.00 2.25
CA ASP A 179 23.98 2.19 1.05
C ASP A 179 24.26 0.71 1.41
N LEU A 180 23.86 -0.17 0.50
CA LEU A 180 24.01 -1.61 0.71
C LEU A 180 25.47 -2.03 0.94
N GLN A 181 26.44 -1.47 0.22
CA GLN A 181 27.83 -1.85 0.36
C GLN A 181 28.39 -1.42 1.73
N SER A 182 27.96 -0.26 2.22
CA SER A 182 28.26 0.17 3.58
C SER A 182 27.75 -0.84 4.60
N LEU A 183 26.49 -1.30 4.49
CA LEU A 183 25.94 -2.30 5.40
C LEU A 183 26.71 -3.63 5.34
N LEU A 184 27.00 -4.12 4.16
CA LEU A 184 27.71 -5.39 3.95
C LEU A 184 29.14 -5.38 4.51
N SER A 185 29.77 -4.21 4.62
CA SER A 185 31.13 -4.06 5.12
C SER A 185 31.27 -4.10 6.67
N LYS A 186 30.14 -4.17 7.42
CA LYS A 186 30.11 -3.94 8.87
C LYS A 186 30.14 -5.21 9.73
N ASP A 187 30.30 -6.39 9.14
CA ASP A 187 30.27 -7.70 9.84
C ASP A 187 29.02 -7.93 10.73
N VAL A 188 27.88 -7.41 10.29
CA VAL A 188 26.57 -7.62 10.93
C VAL A 188 25.86 -8.76 10.19
N ASP A 189 25.32 -9.73 10.93
CA ASP A 189 24.74 -10.96 10.36
C ASP A 189 23.32 -10.75 9.81
N TYR A 190 22.56 -9.82 10.41
CA TYR A 190 21.17 -9.53 10.03
C TYR A 190 20.85 -8.04 10.22
N TRP A 191 20.40 -7.38 9.19
CA TRP A 191 19.91 -6.02 9.22
C TRP A 191 18.37 -6.02 9.21
N ALA A 192 17.80 -5.65 10.36
CA ALA A 192 16.37 -5.47 10.56
C ALA A 192 16.01 -4.01 10.25
N LEU A 193 15.61 -3.74 9.01
CA LEU A 193 15.31 -2.40 8.51
C LEU A 193 13.80 -2.12 8.48
N GLY A 194 13.39 -0.87 8.68
CA GLY A 194 12.07 -0.32 8.42
C GLY A 194 12.14 0.88 7.50
N HIS A 195 11.02 1.54 7.20
CA HIS A 195 10.80 2.65 6.31
C HIS A 195 10.21 2.25 4.95
N ILE A 196 10.66 1.17 4.35
CA ILE A 196 10.17 0.71 3.06
C ILE A 196 8.95 -0.18 3.28
N HIS A 197 7.76 0.27 2.85
CA HIS A 197 6.49 -0.45 3.02
C HIS A 197 6.35 -1.68 2.12
N LYS A 198 7.24 -1.84 1.14
CA LYS A 198 7.34 -3.05 0.33
C LYS A 198 8.18 -4.09 1.05
N ARG A 199 7.67 -5.32 1.15
CA ARG A 199 8.42 -6.46 1.65
C ARG A 199 9.56 -6.80 0.69
N GLU A 200 10.79 -6.84 1.20
CA GLU A 200 11.96 -7.14 0.38
C GLU A 200 13.10 -7.75 1.21
N ILE A 201 13.70 -8.83 0.70
CA ILE A 201 14.99 -9.34 1.14
C ILE A 201 16.02 -8.80 0.16
N VAL A 202 16.68 -7.71 0.55
CA VAL A 202 17.63 -6.99 -0.31
C VAL A 202 18.91 -7.79 -0.51
N HIS A 203 19.33 -8.54 0.53
CA HIS A 203 20.52 -9.37 0.51
C HIS A 203 20.37 -10.54 1.49
N GLU A 204 20.99 -11.70 1.19
CA GLU A 204 20.79 -12.93 1.98
C GLU A 204 21.99 -13.32 2.85
N THR A 205 23.20 -12.83 2.58
CA THR A 205 24.39 -13.18 3.36
C THR A 205 25.39 -12.03 3.40
N PRO A 206 25.37 -11.16 4.42
CA PRO A 206 24.42 -11.10 5.53
C PRO A 206 23.01 -10.71 5.08
N TYR A 207 22.00 -11.04 5.89
CA TYR A 207 20.64 -10.64 5.56
C TYR A 207 20.42 -9.14 5.72
N VAL A 208 19.83 -8.52 4.69
CA VAL A 208 19.34 -7.13 4.73
C VAL A 208 17.86 -7.17 4.34
N VAL A 209 16.97 -6.84 5.29
CA VAL A 209 15.55 -7.17 5.18
C VAL A 209 14.66 -5.99 5.54
N TYR A 210 13.73 -5.68 4.66
CA TYR A 210 12.54 -4.88 4.92
C TYR A 210 11.33 -5.81 5.02
N PRO A 211 10.62 -5.90 6.15
CA PRO A 211 9.42 -6.73 6.26
C PRO A 211 8.22 -6.10 5.54
N GLY A 212 8.30 -4.81 5.20
CA GLY A 212 7.19 -4.00 4.77
C GLY A 212 6.31 -3.57 5.94
N ASN A 213 5.24 -2.85 5.65
CA ASN A 213 4.28 -2.47 6.68
C ASN A 213 3.36 -3.65 7.10
N ALA A 214 2.85 -3.58 8.33
CA ALA A 214 2.03 -4.66 8.88
C ALA A 214 0.62 -4.74 8.29
N GLN A 215 0.07 -3.62 7.79
CA GLN A 215 -1.22 -3.51 7.10
C GLN A 215 -1.12 -2.50 5.95
N GLY A 216 -1.57 -2.88 4.76
CA GLY A 216 -1.67 -1.98 3.63
C GLY A 216 -2.67 -0.86 3.88
N ARG A 217 -2.31 0.38 3.52
CA ARG A 217 -3.10 1.58 3.78
C ARG A 217 -3.72 2.19 2.53
N ASN A 218 -3.25 1.80 1.37
CA ASN A 218 -3.71 2.29 0.07
C ASN A 218 -3.30 1.34 -1.07
N HIS A 219 -3.74 1.63 -2.30
CA HIS A 219 -3.46 0.81 -3.49
C HIS A 219 -1.98 0.69 -3.88
N LYS A 220 -1.11 1.60 -3.44
CA LYS A 220 0.34 1.47 -3.67
C LYS A 220 0.96 0.38 -2.78
N GLU A 221 0.22 -0.11 -1.80
CA GLU A 221 0.61 -1.12 -0.84
C GLU A 221 -0.21 -2.41 -1.03
N SER A 222 -0.36 -2.85 -2.27
CA SER A 222 -1.28 -3.91 -2.71
C SER A 222 -0.88 -5.33 -2.34
N ASP A 223 0.36 -5.59 -1.97
CA ASP A 223 0.83 -6.93 -1.62
C ASP A 223 0.35 -7.38 -0.22
N GLU A 224 0.48 -8.69 0.06
CA GLU A 224 0.31 -9.19 1.43
C GLU A 224 1.27 -8.49 2.38
N LYS A 225 0.71 -7.96 3.48
CA LYS A 225 1.42 -7.22 4.51
C LYS A 225 1.61 -8.07 5.75
N GLY A 226 2.78 -7.92 6.40
CA GLY A 226 3.09 -8.79 7.53
C GLY A 226 4.47 -8.61 8.11
N ALA A 227 5.01 -9.69 8.66
CA ALA A 227 6.29 -9.71 9.33
C ALA A 227 7.04 -11.02 9.03
N TYR A 228 8.31 -11.06 9.41
CA TYR A 228 9.13 -12.27 9.29
C TYR A 228 9.32 -12.95 10.66
N LEU A 229 9.14 -14.27 10.67
CA LEU A 229 9.64 -15.15 11.73
C LEU A 229 11.00 -15.68 11.29
N VAL A 230 12.03 -15.36 12.04
CA VAL A 230 13.43 -15.72 11.73
C VAL A 230 13.94 -16.75 12.72
N THR A 231 14.52 -17.83 12.23
CA THR A 231 15.14 -18.88 13.04
C THR A 231 16.66 -18.88 12.82
N VAL A 232 17.40 -18.66 13.90
CA VAL A 232 18.86 -18.75 13.92
C VAL A 232 19.27 -20.05 14.61
N LYS A 233 20.19 -20.81 14.00
CA LYS A 233 20.81 -21.99 14.60
C LYS A 233 22.31 -21.93 14.39
N GLU A 234 23.05 -22.10 15.49
CA GLU A 234 24.53 -22.09 15.47
C GLU A 234 25.09 -20.82 14.77
N ASP A 235 24.52 -19.65 15.11
CA ASP A 235 24.86 -18.33 14.56
C ASP A 235 24.61 -18.18 13.04
N VAL A 236 23.70 -18.98 12.48
CA VAL A 236 23.30 -18.86 11.07
C VAL A 236 21.77 -18.78 10.97
N VAL A 237 21.26 -17.90 10.12
CA VAL A 237 19.83 -17.88 9.77
C VAL A 237 19.54 -19.15 8.97
N THR A 238 18.72 -20.04 9.54
CA THR A 238 18.37 -21.32 8.90
C THR A 238 16.97 -21.34 8.30
N ASP A 239 16.12 -20.40 8.72
CA ASP A 239 14.76 -20.30 8.21
C ASP A 239 14.25 -18.86 8.40
N MET A 240 13.54 -18.36 7.40
CA MET A 240 12.91 -17.06 7.42
C MET A 240 11.53 -17.14 6.76
N GLN A 241 10.51 -17.16 7.60
CA GLN A 241 9.14 -17.35 7.22
C GLN A 241 8.37 -16.04 7.25
N PHE A 242 7.85 -15.59 6.12
CA PHE A 242 6.88 -14.51 6.12
C PHE A 242 5.53 -15.02 6.67
N PHE A 243 4.89 -14.22 7.50
CA PHE A 243 3.50 -14.46 7.90
C PHE A 243 2.68 -13.18 7.75
N ARG A 244 1.51 -13.33 7.18
CA ARG A 244 0.58 -12.24 6.97
C ARG A 244 0.01 -11.75 8.29
N THR A 245 -0.04 -10.44 8.48
CA THR A 245 -0.67 -9.78 9.63
C THR A 245 -1.82 -8.89 9.22
N GLY A 246 -1.73 -8.27 8.04
CA GLY A 246 -2.76 -7.37 7.52
C GLY A 246 -4.03 -8.13 7.13
N PRO A 247 -5.18 -7.89 7.81
CA PRO A 247 -6.44 -8.56 7.47
C PRO A 247 -7.07 -8.05 6.19
N ILE A 248 -6.69 -6.86 5.70
CA ILE A 248 -7.27 -6.24 4.50
C ILE A 248 -6.22 -6.23 3.39
N LEU A 249 -6.59 -6.81 2.25
CA LEU A 249 -5.79 -6.74 1.02
C LEU A 249 -6.26 -5.60 0.14
N TRP A 250 -5.31 -4.91 -0.46
CA TRP A 250 -5.56 -3.97 -1.55
C TRP A 250 -5.22 -4.66 -2.86
N LYS A 251 -6.11 -4.57 -3.85
CA LYS A 251 -5.92 -5.21 -5.15
C LYS A 251 -6.31 -4.27 -6.28
N ASP A 252 -5.46 -4.22 -7.29
CA ASP A 252 -5.74 -3.58 -8.57
C ASP A 252 -6.04 -4.67 -9.58
N LEU A 253 -7.22 -4.62 -10.17
CA LEU A 253 -7.73 -5.66 -11.07
C LEU A 253 -8.12 -5.05 -12.41
N GLU A 254 -7.67 -5.68 -13.47
CA GLU A 254 -8.10 -5.38 -14.82
C GLU A 254 -9.11 -6.44 -15.27
N LEU A 255 -10.30 -6.00 -15.66
CA LEU A 255 -11.35 -6.86 -16.17
C LEU A 255 -11.56 -6.57 -17.66
N ASP A 256 -11.43 -7.58 -18.49
CA ASP A 256 -11.55 -7.45 -19.95
C ASP A 256 -12.96 -7.80 -20.42
N ILE A 257 -13.60 -6.84 -21.08
CA ILE A 257 -14.94 -7.01 -21.67
C ILE A 257 -14.92 -7.59 -23.10
N THR A 258 -13.73 -7.78 -23.69
CA THR A 258 -13.63 -8.21 -25.10
C THR A 258 -14.29 -9.57 -25.32
N GLY A 259 -15.23 -9.60 -26.25
CA GLY A 259 -15.99 -10.81 -26.58
C GLY A 259 -16.96 -11.31 -25.51
N LYS A 260 -17.23 -10.49 -24.50
CA LYS A 260 -18.20 -10.78 -23.45
C LYS A 260 -19.55 -10.19 -23.82
N GLU A 261 -20.60 -10.99 -23.63
CA GLU A 261 -21.98 -10.59 -23.93
C GLU A 261 -22.79 -10.32 -22.67
N ASP A 262 -22.35 -10.87 -21.52
CA ASP A 262 -23.03 -10.74 -20.23
C ASP A 262 -22.06 -10.25 -19.16
N ILE A 263 -22.60 -9.43 -18.24
CA ILE A 263 -21.90 -8.95 -17.05
C ILE A 263 -21.43 -10.11 -16.14
N ALA A 264 -22.15 -11.23 -16.12
CA ALA A 264 -21.78 -12.41 -15.37
C ALA A 264 -20.42 -12.98 -15.81
N GLU A 265 -20.07 -12.87 -17.08
CA GLU A 265 -18.76 -13.29 -17.60
C GLU A 265 -17.62 -12.39 -17.10
N ILE A 266 -17.91 -11.08 -16.88
CA ILE A 266 -16.95 -10.16 -16.26
C ILE A 266 -16.80 -10.53 -14.78
N LEU A 267 -17.90 -10.77 -14.09
CA LEU A 267 -17.89 -11.12 -12.66
C LEU A 267 -17.19 -12.46 -12.39
N SER A 268 -17.19 -13.38 -13.33
CA SER A 268 -16.46 -14.65 -13.20
C SER A 268 -14.94 -14.47 -13.12
N GLN A 269 -14.41 -13.37 -13.66
CA GLN A 269 -12.98 -13.02 -13.54
C GLN A 269 -12.60 -12.64 -12.11
N LEU A 270 -13.57 -12.41 -11.23
CA LEU A 270 -13.40 -12.09 -9.82
C LEU A 270 -13.51 -13.31 -8.90
N ASP A 271 -13.70 -14.52 -9.47
CA ASP A 271 -13.83 -15.73 -8.67
C ASP A 271 -12.51 -16.03 -7.91
N GLY A 272 -12.64 -16.32 -6.62
CA GLY A 272 -11.49 -16.59 -5.73
C GLY A 272 -10.83 -15.34 -5.13
N ILE A 273 -11.40 -14.16 -5.31
CA ILE A 273 -10.96 -12.97 -4.59
C ILE A 273 -11.33 -13.11 -3.11
N GLU A 274 -10.38 -12.79 -2.24
CA GLU A 274 -10.58 -12.84 -0.80
C GLU A 274 -11.60 -11.80 -0.35
N GLU A 275 -12.65 -12.24 0.35
CA GLU A 275 -13.70 -11.37 0.90
C GLU A 275 -13.10 -10.27 1.79
N GLY A 276 -13.70 -9.08 1.76
CA GLY A 276 -13.23 -7.92 2.53
C GLY A 276 -12.01 -7.18 1.93
N SER A 277 -11.53 -7.58 0.73
CA SER A 277 -10.49 -6.85 0.01
C SER A 277 -10.97 -5.48 -0.47
N MET A 278 -10.03 -4.54 -0.60
CA MET A 278 -10.21 -3.23 -1.22
C MET A 278 -9.81 -3.30 -2.69
N LEU A 279 -10.73 -3.06 -3.60
CA LEU A 279 -10.53 -3.24 -5.03
C LEU A 279 -10.45 -1.89 -5.75
N ARG A 280 -9.45 -1.73 -6.60
CA ARG A 280 -9.48 -0.77 -7.71
C ARG A 280 -9.66 -1.57 -8.98
N ILE A 281 -10.73 -1.26 -9.71
CA ILE A 281 -11.13 -1.98 -10.93
C ILE A 281 -10.82 -1.11 -12.14
N THR A 282 -10.19 -1.69 -13.14
CA THR A 282 -10.06 -1.10 -14.47
C THR A 282 -10.78 -1.99 -15.47
N LEU A 283 -11.88 -1.51 -16.03
CA LEU A 283 -12.55 -2.18 -17.13
C LEU A 283 -11.84 -1.80 -18.43
N LYS A 284 -11.42 -2.80 -19.21
CA LYS A 284 -10.72 -2.61 -20.49
C LYS A 284 -11.31 -3.49 -21.60
N GLY A 285 -10.83 -3.30 -22.83
CA GLY A 285 -11.26 -4.07 -23.98
C GLY A 285 -12.36 -3.39 -24.79
N SER A 286 -12.94 -4.12 -25.73
CA SER A 286 -13.92 -3.61 -26.69
C SER A 286 -15.09 -4.58 -26.80
N GLY A 287 -16.31 -4.09 -26.64
CA GLY A 287 -17.49 -4.95 -26.68
C GLY A 287 -18.82 -4.23 -26.41
N ILE A 288 -19.89 -5.01 -26.47
CA ILE A 288 -21.25 -4.51 -26.25
C ILE A 288 -21.51 -3.99 -24.85
N LEU A 289 -20.68 -4.41 -23.89
CA LEU A 289 -20.78 -3.97 -22.48
C LEU A 289 -20.19 -2.57 -22.23
N ASP A 290 -19.53 -1.95 -23.25
CA ASP A 290 -18.95 -0.61 -23.12
C ASP A 290 -20.00 0.45 -22.73
N SER A 291 -21.14 0.46 -23.43
CA SER A 291 -22.19 1.43 -23.16
C SER A 291 -22.77 1.30 -21.74
N MET A 292 -22.97 0.07 -21.28
CA MET A 292 -23.45 -0.20 -19.93
C MET A 292 -22.41 0.27 -18.89
N ALA A 293 -21.13 -0.04 -19.12
CA ALA A 293 -20.05 0.32 -18.21
C ALA A 293 -19.94 1.85 -18.06
N ARG A 294 -20.10 2.60 -19.14
CA ARG A 294 -20.07 4.07 -19.13
C ARG A 294 -21.33 4.69 -18.55
N LEU A 295 -22.47 4.06 -18.77
CA LEU A 295 -23.75 4.60 -18.33
C LEU A 295 -23.93 4.54 -16.82
N ASP A 296 -23.48 3.44 -16.20
CA ASP A 296 -23.65 3.19 -14.76
C ASP A 296 -22.45 2.52 -14.12
N PRO A 297 -21.30 3.22 -14.01
CA PRO A 297 -20.12 2.70 -13.31
C PRO A 297 -20.40 2.35 -11.85
N GLN A 298 -21.29 3.13 -11.20
CA GLN A 298 -21.67 2.92 -9.81
C GLN A 298 -22.43 1.60 -9.62
N GLY A 299 -23.41 1.33 -10.50
CA GLY A 299 -24.14 0.06 -10.45
C GLY A 299 -23.25 -1.15 -10.69
N ILE A 300 -22.22 -1.03 -11.54
CA ILE A 300 -21.21 -2.10 -11.72
C ILE A 300 -20.40 -2.29 -10.41
N SER A 301 -19.98 -1.20 -9.77
CA SER A 301 -19.27 -1.28 -8.50
C SER A 301 -20.11 -1.99 -7.43
N GLU A 302 -21.37 -1.61 -7.28
CA GLU A 302 -22.32 -2.22 -6.34
C GLU A 302 -22.55 -3.71 -6.64
N LEU A 303 -22.62 -4.09 -7.91
CA LEU A 303 -22.75 -5.48 -8.33
C LEU A 303 -21.51 -6.30 -7.98
N ILE A 304 -20.30 -5.75 -8.22
CA ILE A 304 -19.03 -6.37 -7.83
C ILE A 304 -18.97 -6.54 -6.30
N GLU A 305 -19.29 -5.51 -5.54
CA GLU A 305 -19.33 -5.54 -4.07
C GLU A 305 -20.29 -6.62 -3.55
N SER A 306 -21.51 -6.68 -4.11
CA SER A 306 -22.50 -7.68 -3.75
C SER A 306 -22.03 -9.10 -4.04
N ARG A 307 -21.34 -9.33 -5.17
CA ARG A 307 -20.87 -10.64 -5.60
C ARG A 307 -19.66 -11.13 -4.80
N THR A 308 -18.70 -10.24 -4.54
CA THR A 308 -17.38 -10.58 -3.96
C THR A 308 -17.30 -10.33 -2.45
N LYS A 309 -18.23 -9.55 -1.89
CA LYS A 309 -18.16 -9.00 -0.52
C LYS A 309 -16.87 -8.19 -0.28
N CYS A 310 -16.31 -7.65 -1.33
CA CYS A 310 -15.20 -6.71 -1.30
C CYS A 310 -15.71 -5.28 -1.40
N LYS A 311 -14.86 -4.29 -1.15
CA LYS A 311 -15.20 -2.87 -1.37
C LYS A 311 -14.50 -2.37 -2.63
N VAL A 312 -15.26 -1.80 -3.56
CA VAL A 312 -14.70 -1.13 -4.75
C VAL A 312 -14.42 0.34 -4.38
N THR A 313 -13.14 0.68 -4.29
CA THR A 313 -12.70 2.04 -3.92
C THR A 313 -12.59 2.96 -5.13
N LYS A 314 -12.41 2.39 -6.31
CA LYS A 314 -12.36 3.11 -7.59
C LYS A 314 -12.68 2.15 -8.74
N ILE A 315 -13.40 2.67 -9.75
CA ILE A 315 -13.60 2.01 -11.03
C ILE A 315 -13.18 2.95 -12.16
N ASP A 316 -12.27 2.50 -13.00
CA ASP A 316 -11.79 3.20 -14.19
C ASP A 316 -12.35 2.51 -15.45
N ILE A 317 -13.03 3.25 -16.31
CA ILE A 317 -13.64 2.72 -17.54
C ILE A 317 -12.76 3.09 -18.75
N LEU A 318 -11.96 2.14 -19.20
CA LEU A 318 -11.07 2.25 -20.36
C LEU A 318 -11.56 1.38 -21.54
N THR A 319 -12.85 1.03 -21.52
CA THR A 319 -13.46 0.20 -22.56
C THR A 319 -13.72 0.99 -23.83
N LYS A 320 -13.95 0.27 -24.93
CA LYS A 320 -14.33 0.81 -26.25
C LYS A 320 -15.55 0.07 -26.78
N PRO A 321 -16.38 0.71 -27.57
CA PRO A 321 -17.52 0.06 -28.23
C PRO A 321 -17.06 -1.02 -29.23
N PRO A 322 -17.93 -1.96 -29.59
CA PRO A 322 -17.61 -3.06 -30.49
C PRO A 322 -17.42 -2.62 -31.98
N ILE A 323 -17.50 -1.35 -32.24
CA ILE A 323 -17.48 -0.81 -33.62
C ILE A 323 -16.08 -0.28 -33.91
N ASP A 324 -15.47 -0.78 -34.97
CA ASP A 324 -14.31 -0.18 -35.57
C ASP A 324 -14.76 1.11 -36.33
N LEU A 325 -14.66 2.25 -35.65
CA LEU A 325 -15.01 3.54 -36.19
C LEU A 325 -14.13 3.90 -37.38
N SER A 326 -12.86 3.51 -37.40
CA SER A 326 -11.93 3.82 -38.49
C SER A 326 -12.29 3.11 -39.79
N ALA A 327 -12.77 1.86 -39.69
CA ALA A 327 -13.26 1.13 -40.88
C ALA A 327 -14.55 1.74 -41.47
N ARG A 328 -15.28 2.54 -40.70
CA ARG A 328 -16.53 3.20 -41.15
C ARG A 328 -16.36 4.66 -41.61
N GLU A 329 -15.22 5.27 -41.37
CA GLU A 329 -14.94 6.66 -41.82
C GLU A 329 -15.10 6.85 -43.33
N GLU A 330 -14.78 5.80 -44.11
CA GLU A 330 -14.76 5.85 -45.59
C GLU A 330 -16.06 5.40 -46.25
N THR A 331 -17.07 4.93 -45.50
CA THR A 331 -18.29 4.35 -46.08
C THR A 331 -19.23 5.38 -46.75
N GLY A 332 -19.07 6.67 -46.44
CA GLY A 332 -19.85 7.77 -47.03
C GLY A 332 -21.33 7.81 -46.61
N ASP A 333 -21.69 7.02 -45.60
CA ASP A 333 -23.04 7.00 -45.03
C ASP A 333 -23.21 8.02 -43.88
N PHE A 334 -24.42 8.08 -43.28
CA PHE A 334 -24.69 8.98 -42.16
C PHE A 334 -23.79 8.72 -40.94
N LEU A 335 -23.45 7.46 -40.67
CA LEU A 335 -22.57 7.09 -39.58
C LEU A 335 -21.15 7.62 -39.80
N SER A 336 -20.65 7.52 -41.06
CA SER A 336 -19.34 8.12 -41.38
C SER A 336 -19.34 9.63 -41.22
N ALA A 337 -20.44 10.30 -41.49
CA ALA A 337 -20.59 11.75 -41.31
C ALA A 337 -20.53 12.11 -39.78
N VAL A 338 -21.15 11.31 -38.90
CA VAL A 338 -21.11 11.49 -37.45
C VAL A 338 -19.69 11.27 -36.93
N ILE A 339 -19.01 10.20 -37.35
CA ILE A 339 -17.64 9.90 -36.96
C ILE A 339 -16.69 11.01 -37.39
N ASN A 340 -16.75 11.41 -38.66
CA ASN A 340 -15.93 12.49 -39.21
C ASN A 340 -16.17 13.84 -38.48
N TYR A 341 -17.40 14.09 -38.06
CA TYR A 341 -17.72 15.27 -37.28
C TYR A 341 -17.12 15.21 -35.87
N GLY A 342 -17.23 14.06 -35.21
CA GLY A 342 -16.59 13.81 -33.91
C GLY A 342 -15.07 14.02 -33.95
N ASN A 343 -14.39 13.41 -34.92
CA ASN A 343 -12.94 13.55 -35.12
C ASN A 343 -12.50 15.00 -35.35
N ARG A 344 -13.30 15.76 -36.09
CA ARG A 344 -13.06 17.20 -36.30
C ARG A 344 -13.15 17.99 -34.98
N LEU A 345 -14.10 17.63 -34.14
CA LEU A 345 -14.29 18.29 -32.86
C LEU A 345 -13.13 17.96 -31.88
N GLU A 346 -12.56 16.77 -31.93
CA GLU A 346 -11.38 16.42 -31.12
C GLU A 346 -10.16 17.32 -31.40
N THR A 347 -10.08 17.86 -32.64
CA THR A 347 -9.01 18.77 -33.06
C THR A 347 -9.39 20.25 -32.94
N ALA A 348 -10.62 20.55 -32.54
CA ALA A 348 -11.16 21.91 -32.46
C ALA A 348 -10.54 22.68 -31.25
N SER A 349 -10.65 24.01 -31.34
CA SER A 349 -10.26 24.88 -30.21
C SER A 349 -11.18 24.66 -29.00
N ARG A 350 -10.70 25.01 -27.82
CA ARG A 350 -11.54 24.98 -26.58
C ARG A 350 -12.80 25.83 -26.73
N GLU A 351 -12.69 26.97 -27.39
CA GLU A 351 -13.80 27.90 -27.63
C GLU A 351 -14.89 27.25 -28.47
N ASP A 352 -14.52 26.60 -29.60
CA ASP A 352 -15.44 25.92 -30.50
C ASP A 352 -16.10 24.71 -29.77
N LEU A 353 -15.35 23.95 -28.98
CA LEU A 353 -15.89 22.84 -28.18
C LEU A 353 -16.93 23.33 -27.19
N MET A 354 -16.63 24.39 -26.47
CA MET A 354 -17.54 24.96 -25.46
C MET A 354 -18.78 25.56 -26.11
N GLU A 355 -18.68 26.19 -27.30
CA GLU A 355 -19.83 26.71 -28.05
C GLU A 355 -20.75 25.57 -28.47
N MET A 356 -20.18 24.48 -28.95
CA MET A 356 -20.96 23.32 -29.41
C MET A 356 -21.61 22.59 -28.21
N ILE A 357 -20.87 22.28 -27.14
CA ILE A 357 -21.41 21.60 -25.95
C ILE A 357 -22.55 22.44 -25.35
N CYS A 358 -22.36 23.75 -25.28
CA CYS A 358 -23.34 24.68 -24.72
C CYS A 358 -24.38 25.19 -25.77
N SER A 359 -24.55 24.54 -26.89
CA SER A 359 -25.47 24.97 -27.95
C SER A 359 -26.95 24.93 -27.57
N THR A 360 -27.34 24.03 -26.64
CA THR A 360 -28.71 23.93 -26.14
C THR A 360 -28.95 24.81 -24.91
N ASN A 361 -30.21 25.17 -24.62
CA ASN A 361 -30.54 25.97 -23.43
C ASN A 361 -30.19 25.26 -22.12
N THR A 362 -30.40 23.95 -22.07
CA THR A 362 -30.04 23.12 -20.90
C THR A 362 -28.54 23.09 -20.67
N ALA A 363 -27.74 22.86 -21.71
CA ALA A 363 -26.29 22.83 -21.60
C ALA A 363 -25.70 24.23 -21.28
N ARG A 364 -26.33 25.32 -21.76
CA ARG A 364 -25.92 26.67 -21.36
C ARG A 364 -26.05 26.95 -19.88
N SER A 365 -27.05 26.39 -19.22
CA SER A 365 -27.17 26.54 -17.74
C SER A 365 -26.08 25.81 -16.96
N LEU A 366 -25.37 24.88 -17.60
CA LEU A 366 -24.26 24.14 -17.02
C LEU A 366 -22.89 24.64 -17.48
N ARG A 367 -22.82 25.75 -18.24
CA ARG A 367 -21.58 26.27 -18.83
C ARG A 367 -20.47 26.47 -17.81
N SER A 368 -20.79 27.02 -16.63
CA SER A 368 -19.80 27.23 -15.57
C SER A 368 -19.15 25.93 -15.07
N ARG A 369 -19.87 24.82 -15.10
CA ARG A 369 -19.31 23.50 -14.75
C ARG A 369 -18.41 22.95 -15.85
N PHE A 370 -18.76 23.15 -17.13
CA PHE A 370 -17.90 22.74 -18.24
C PHE A 370 -16.62 23.59 -18.32
N GLU A 371 -16.63 24.84 -17.84
CA GLU A 371 -15.44 25.68 -17.77
C GLU A 371 -14.39 25.15 -16.77
N GLU A 372 -14.80 24.32 -15.80
CA GLU A 372 -13.91 23.67 -14.82
C GLU A 372 -13.17 22.47 -15.42
N PHE A 373 -13.64 21.88 -16.53
CA PHE A 373 -13.00 20.76 -17.19
C PHE A 373 -11.75 21.18 -17.96
N SER A 374 -10.74 20.31 -17.95
CA SER A 374 -9.57 20.44 -18.82
C SER A 374 -9.95 20.23 -20.31
N ASP A 375 -9.06 20.62 -21.21
CA ASP A 375 -9.26 20.39 -22.65
C ASP A 375 -9.39 18.90 -22.98
N GLU A 376 -8.64 18.03 -22.27
CA GLU A 376 -8.71 16.58 -22.48
C GLU A 376 -10.04 16.00 -22.00
N GLU A 377 -10.57 16.47 -20.89
CA GLU A 377 -11.90 16.05 -20.41
C GLU A 377 -13.01 16.47 -21.36
N LEU A 378 -12.94 17.67 -21.91
CA LEU A 378 -13.91 18.12 -22.94
C LEU A 378 -13.84 17.27 -24.22
N ARG A 379 -12.62 16.94 -24.68
CA ARG A 379 -12.43 16.03 -25.84
C ARG A 379 -12.92 14.63 -25.54
N GLN A 380 -12.73 14.15 -24.32
CA GLN A 380 -13.27 12.85 -23.91
C GLN A 380 -14.79 12.82 -23.96
N ILE A 381 -15.47 13.89 -23.52
CA ILE A 381 -16.94 14.03 -23.64
C ILE A 381 -17.39 13.92 -25.11
N VAL A 382 -16.66 14.55 -26.02
CA VAL A 382 -16.96 14.47 -27.46
C VAL A 382 -16.77 13.07 -27.99
N ARG A 383 -15.68 12.40 -27.66
CA ARG A 383 -15.42 11.00 -28.01
C ARG A 383 -16.57 10.11 -27.56
N ASP A 384 -16.92 10.20 -26.27
CA ASP A 384 -17.96 9.39 -25.67
C ASP A 384 -19.32 9.62 -26.31
N ALA A 385 -19.67 10.89 -26.62
CA ALA A 385 -20.91 11.23 -27.31
C ALA A 385 -20.94 10.66 -28.73
N THR A 386 -19.82 10.73 -29.47
CA THR A 386 -19.69 10.17 -30.81
C THR A 386 -19.91 8.66 -30.80
N TYR A 387 -19.26 7.96 -29.88
CA TYR A 387 -19.42 6.52 -29.66
C TYR A 387 -20.87 6.15 -29.35
N MET A 388 -21.51 6.84 -28.41
CA MET A 388 -22.89 6.57 -27.99
C MET A 388 -23.88 6.75 -29.15
N ILE A 389 -23.68 7.77 -30.00
CA ILE A 389 -24.55 8.01 -31.16
C ILE A 389 -24.40 6.88 -32.18
N VAL A 390 -23.17 6.53 -32.56
CA VAL A 390 -22.86 5.47 -33.51
C VAL A 390 -23.37 4.12 -33.04
N GLU A 391 -23.22 3.80 -31.78
CA GLU A 391 -23.72 2.57 -31.18
C GLU A 391 -25.25 2.47 -31.26
N LYS A 392 -25.97 3.47 -30.75
CA LYS A 392 -27.44 3.49 -30.77
C LYS A 392 -28.01 3.41 -32.20
N MET A 393 -27.34 4.04 -33.15
CA MET A 393 -27.76 3.97 -34.54
C MET A 393 -27.48 2.62 -35.18
N THR A 394 -26.40 1.94 -34.76
CA THR A 394 -26.08 0.58 -35.21
C THR A 394 -27.05 -0.45 -34.62
N GLU A 395 -27.47 -0.28 -33.39
CA GLU A 395 -28.51 -1.11 -32.75
C GLU A 395 -29.86 -0.95 -33.39
N ALA A 396 -30.24 0.29 -33.70
CA ALA A 396 -31.52 0.59 -34.38
C ALA A 396 -31.59 0.08 -35.83
N ALA A 397 -30.45 -0.25 -36.44
CA ALA A 397 -30.35 -0.79 -37.81
C ALA A 397 -30.31 -2.33 -37.84
N ARG A 398 -30.25 -3.01 -36.72
CA ARG A 398 -30.40 -4.47 -36.55
C ARG A 398 -31.85 -4.82 -36.23
#